data_4b064c5bd8076d2fa82fc6a2b77084be
#
_entry.id   4b064c5bd8076d2fa82fc6a2b77084be
#
_cell.length_a   1.000
_cell.length_b   1.000
_cell.length_c   1.000
_cell.angle_alpha   90.00
_cell.angle_beta   90.00
_cell.angle_gamma   90.00
#
_symmetry.space_group_name_H-M   'P 1'
#
loop_
_entity.id
_entity.type
_entity.pdbx_description
1 polymer ?
#
loop_
_entity_poly.entity_id
_entity_poly.type
_entity_poly.pdbx_seq_one_letter_code
_entity_poly.pdbx_strand_id
1 'polypeptide(L)'
;MLVCLSEILKSAQRKKIACGAFNITNWQTAQAVCKAAEETGKAVIMEYASVHSPFLEISDAAEIMLYFARKTKVPVAVHLDHGSSFEVCMQGIRLGFTSVMIDASTLPYEDNIRLTQDVVRAAHAANVSVEAELGRIFTLQADGSTTASGNAHKTAQTENPYTDPQAAREFVKQTKVDALAIAFGTAHGIYNTKPKLDLGLVKKIRKEIKVPLVMHGGSGLTKAEFQTAIQNGISKINYYTYMSLYAAQAVKEKINKTETASANTEQAPVFFHDISAIAVEAMKQDVKKVIEIFSETP
;
A
#
# COMPACT_ATOMS: atom_id res chain seq x y z
N MET A 1 -4.16 15.31 9.52
CA MET A 1 -5.02 14.89 10.67
C MET A 1 -4.94 13.38 10.80
N LEU A 2 -4.34 12.87 11.88
CA LEU A 2 -4.17 11.43 12.13
C LEU A 2 -5.53 10.78 12.46
N VAL A 3 -5.86 9.67 11.77
CA VAL A 3 -7.14 8.93 11.93
C VAL A 3 -6.91 7.41 11.82
N CYS A 4 -7.91 6.61 12.22
CA CYS A 4 -7.88 5.18 12.03
C CYS A 4 -8.14 4.78 10.56
N LEU A 5 -7.52 3.68 10.12
CA LEU A 5 -7.74 3.13 8.77
C LEU A 5 -9.22 2.85 8.51
N SER A 6 -9.92 2.26 9.47
CA SER A 6 -11.34 1.92 9.34
C SER A 6 -12.24 3.13 9.06
N GLU A 7 -11.90 4.32 9.55
CA GLU A 7 -12.66 5.55 9.26
C GLU A 7 -12.52 5.95 7.79
N ILE A 8 -11.28 5.93 7.27
CA ILE A 8 -10.99 6.25 5.87
C ILE A 8 -11.70 5.25 4.95
N LEU A 9 -11.51 3.95 5.21
CA LEU A 9 -12.00 2.91 4.31
C LEU A 9 -13.53 2.79 4.31
N LYS A 10 -14.19 2.93 5.47
CA LYS A 10 -15.65 2.99 5.53
C LYS A 10 -16.20 4.20 4.76
N SER A 11 -15.50 5.34 4.78
CA SER A 11 -15.88 6.51 3.99
C SER A 11 -15.67 6.26 2.50
N ALA A 12 -14.52 5.71 2.09
CA ALA A 12 -14.21 5.37 0.71
C ALA A 12 -15.23 4.39 0.11
N GLN A 13 -15.54 3.32 0.85
CA GLN A 13 -16.52 2.32 0.45
C GLN A 13 -17.92 2.91 0.22
N ARG A 14 -18.40 3.78 1.13
CA ARG A 14 -19.70 4.45 0.97
C ARG A 14 -19.75 5.34 -0.27
N LYS A 15 -18.65 5.99 -0.58
CA LYS A 15 -18.51 6.88 -1.74
C LYS A 15 -18.19 6.14 -3.04
N LYS A 16 -17.98 4.83 -2.97
CA LYS A 16 -17.52 3.99 -4.11
C LYS A 16 -16.22 4.51 -4.75
N ILE A 17 -15.27 4.90 -3.92
CA ILE A 17 -13.92 5.31 -4.29
C ILE A 17 -12.91 4.45 -3.54
N ALA A 18 -11.63 4.54 -3.90
CA ALA A 18 -10.55 3.97 -3.10
C ALA A 18 -9.65 5.04 -2.50
N CYS A 19 -9.03 4.71 -1.36
CA CYS A 19 -7.95 5.49 -0.77
C CYS A 19 -6.61 4.90 -1.20
N GLY A 20 -5.69 5.75 -1.65
CA GLY A 20 -4.33 5.33 -1.95
C GLY A 20 -3.52 5.10 -0.68
N ALA A 21 -2.78 4.01 -0.66
CA ALA A 21 -1.82 3.65 0.38
C ALA A 21 -0.41 3.64 -0.22
N PHE A 22 0.50 4.40 0.39
CA PHE A 22 1.81 4.70 -0.17
C PHE A 22 2.90 4.34 0.81
N ASN A 23 3.84 3.45 0.40
CA ASN A 23 4.96 3.06 1.25
C ASN A 23 5.95 4.21 1.45
N ILE A 24 6.33 4.41 2.69
CA ILE A 24 7.26 5.45 3.12
C ILE A 24 8.62 4.82 3.38
N THR A 25 9.63 5.27 2.64
CA THR A 25 11.01 4.77 2.72
C THR A 25 12.01 5.83 3.18
N ASN A 26 11.57 7.09 3.28
CA ASN A 26 12.37 8.22 3.76
C ASN A 26 11.49 9.45 3.99
N TRP A 27 12.10 10.54 4.44
CA TRP A 27 11.42 11.83 4.66
C TRP A 27 10.75 12.36 3.38
N GLN A 28 11.42 12.24 2.23
CA GLN A 28 10.97 12.79 0.95
C GLN A 28 9.71 12.09 0.45
N THR A 29 9.59 10.77 0.64
CA THR A 29 8.38 10.02 0.27
C THR A 29 7.18 10.47 1.10
N ALA A 30 7.34 10.62 2.43
CA ALA A 30 6.28 11.13 3.29
C ALA A 30 5.86 12.56 2.93
N GLN A 31 6.84 13.43 2.65
CA GLN A 31 6.59 14.80 2.23
C GLN A 31 5.81 14.87 0.91
N ALA A 32 6.18 14.06 -0.07
CA ALA A 32 5.51 14.01 -1.37
C ALA A 32 4.06 13.56 -1.25
N VAL A 33 3.81 12.47 -0.51
CA VAL A 33 2.48 11.92 -0.27
C VAL A 33 1.58 12.93 0.43
N CYS A 34 2.06 13.56 1.51
CA CYS A 34 1.27 14.54 2.24
C CYS A 34 0.98 15.81 1.41
N LYS A 35 1.94 16.32 0.63
CA LYS A 35 1.70 17.45 -0.27
C LYS A 35 0.64 17.11 -1.32
N ALA A 36 0.72 15.93 -1.95
CA ALA A 36 -0.28 15.48 -2.92
C ALA A 36 -1.67 15.35 -2.28
N ALA A 37 -1.75 14.81 -1.07
CA ALA A 37 -2.98 14.68 -0.31
C ALA A 37 -3.62 16.04 0.01
N GLU A 38 -2.82 17.02 0.43
CA GLU A 38 -3.29 18.39 0.71
C GLU A 38 -3.74 19.12 -0.55
N GLU A 39 -2.98 19.01 -1.66
CA GLU A 39 -3.37 19.62 -2.93
C GLU A 39 -4.66 19.04 -3.52
N THR A 40 -4.93 17.75 -3.30
CA THR A 40 -6.16 17.10 -3.77
C THR A 40 -7.31 17.20 -2.77
N GLY A 41 -7.04 17.57 -1.52
CA GLY A 41 -8.03 17.56 -0.42
C GLY A 41 -8.53 16.16 -0.07
N LYS A 42 -7.77 15.09 -0.38
CA LYS A 42 -8.17 13.69 -0.20
C LYS A 42 -7.40 13.02 0.93
N ALA A 43 -8.08 12.06 1.59
CA ALA A 43 -7.43 11.20 2.57
C ALA A 43 -6.39 10.29 1.90
N VAL A 44 -5.34 9.95 2.64
CA VAL A 44 -4.31 8.99 2.22
C VAL A 44 -3.93 8.06 3.36
N ILE A 45 -3.29 6.96 3.02
CA ILE A 45 -2.67 6.03 3.95
C ILE A 45 -1.16 6.10 3.70
N MET A 46 -0.39 6.44 4.73
CA MET A 46 1.06 6.23 4.73
C MET A 46 1.35 4.88 5.35
N GLU A 47 2.09 4.05 4.65
CA GLU A 47 2.36 2.69 5.11
C GLU A 47 3.86 2.37 5.12
N TYR A 48 4.23 1.46 6.01
CA TYR A 48 5.58 0.94 6.14
C TYR A 48 5.55 -0.59 6.04
N ALA A 49 6.31 -1.13 5.10
CA ALA A 49 6.52 -2.57 4.96
C ALA A 49 7.92 -2.96 5.44
N SER A 50 8.03 -4.07 6.16
CA SER A 50 9.31 -4.54 6.71
C SER A 50 10.39 -4.82 5.66
N VAL A 51 10.00 -5.05 4.41
CA VAL A 51 10.94 -5.18 3.27
C VAL A 51 11.79 -3.92 3.05
N HIS A 52 11.35 -2.77 3.55
CA HIS A 52 12.07 -1.50 3.46
C HIS A 52 13.03 -1.26 4.65
N SER A 53 13.13 -2.17 5.61
CA SER A 53 14.03 -2.03 6.78
C SER A 53 15.50 -1.77 6.44
N PRO A 54 16.08 -2.24 5.30
CA PRO A 54 17.43 -1.84 4.91
C PRO A 54 17.61 -0.35 4.61
N PHE A 55 16.52 0.39 4.36
CA PHE A 55 16.53 1.83 4.04
C PHE A 55 16.01 2.69 5.19
N LEU A 56 15.10 2.15 5.99
CA LEU A 56 14.44 2.89 7.07
C LEU A 56 13.92 1.90 8.11
N GLU A 57 14.38 2.03 9.35
CA GLU A 57 13.86 1.23 10.46
C GLU A 57 12.42 1.61 10.81
N ILE A 58 11.65 0.65 11.32
CA ILE A 58 10.23 0.87 11.64
C ILE A 58 10.00 2.01 12.65
N SER A 59 10.91 2.20 13.61
CA SER A 59 10.88 3.30 14.58
C SER A 59 10.99 4.66 13.90
N ASP A 60 11.94 4.81 12.96
CA ASP A 60 12.16 6.05 12.24
C ASP A 60 11.02 6.32 11.25
N ALA A 61 10.52 5.26 10.60
CA ALA A 61 9.34 5.34 9.76
C ALA A 61 8.11 5.85 10.54
N ALA A 62 7.90 5.35 11.75
CA ALA A 62 6.83 5.79 12.64
C ALA A 62 6.93 7.28 12.95
N GLU A 63 8.11 7.76 13.37
CA GLU A 63 8.33 9.17 13.67
C GLU A 63 8.05 10.07 12.46
N ILE A 64 8.57 9.72 11.29
CA ILE A 64 8.36 10.44 10.04
C ILE A 64 6.86 10.50 9.67
N MET A 65 6.20 9.33 9.63
CA MET A 65 4.80 9.24 9.23
C MET A 65 3.88 9.97 10.20
N LEU A 66 4.08 9.80 11.52
CA LEU A 66 3.29 10.48 12.54
C LEU A 66 3.51 11.99 12.52
N TYR A 67 4.75 12.46 12.29
CA TYR A 67 5.04 13.88 12.13
C TYR A 67 4.22 14.49 10.99
N PHE A 68 4.26 13.89 9.80
CA PHE A 68 3.51 14.39 8.65
C PHE A 68 2.00 14.26 8.86
N ALA A 69 1.50 13.12 9.36
CA ALA A 69 0.08 12.89 9.61
C ALA A 69 -0.53 13.91 10.58
N ARG A 70 0.21 14.31 11.63
CA ARG A 70 -0.24 15.32 12.59
C ARG A 70 -0.30 16.72 11.99
N LYS A 71 0.63 17.06 11.09
CA LYS A 71 0.69 18.39 10.43
C LYS A 71 -0.29 18.53 9.27
N THR A 72 -0.61 17.45 8.59
CA THR A 72 -1.46 17.45 7.40
C THR A 72 -2.91 17.78 7.76
N LYS A 73 -3.56 18.60 6.95
CA LYS A 73 -4.95 19.07 7.14
C LYS A 73 -6.00 18.06 6.72
N VAL A 74 -5.62 17.10 5.87
CA VAL A 74 -6.50 16.00 5.42
C VAL A 74 -6.36 14.76 6.32
N PRO A 75 -7.33 13.82 6.31
CA PRO A 75 -7.21 12.58 7.06
C PRO A 75 -6.05 11.71 6.55
N VAL A 76 -5.22 11.23 7.47
CA VAL A 76 -4.09 10.33 7.18
C VAL A 76 -4.11 9.19 8.18
N ALA A 77 -4.09 7.94 7.70
CA ALA A 77 -3.80 6.77 8.53
C ALA A 77 -2.32 6.40 8.41
N VAL A 78 -1.75 5.94 9.51
CA VAL A 78 -0.39 5.39 9.57
C VAL A 78 -0.51 3.89 9.75
N HIS A 79 0.00 3.12 8.77
CA HIS A 79 -0.28 1.70 8.61
C HIS A 79 0.99 0.86 8.55
N LEU A 80 1.01 -0.27 9.28
CA LEU A 80 1.99 -1.33 9.08
C LEU A 80 1.50 -2.24 7.96
N ASP A 81 2.25 -2.29 6.88
CA ASP A 81 2.01 -3.12 5.71
C ASP A 81 2.80 -4.43 5.82
N HIS A 82 2.18 -5.56 5.54
CA HIS A 82 2.76 -6.91 5.61
C HIS A 82 3.51 -7.22 6.92
N GLY A 83 2.86 -7.01 8.06
CA GLY A 83 3.38 -7.46 9.36
C GLY A 83 3.53 -8.99 9.38
N SER A 84 4.76 -9.46 9.59
CA SER A 84 5.12 -10.89 9.44
C SER A 84 4.84 -11.73 10.67
N SER A 85 4.52 -11.13 11.81
CA SER A 85 4.22 -11.82 13.07
C SER A 85 3.39 -10.95 14.02
N PHE A 86 2.88 -11.58 15.08
CA PHE A 86 2.20 -10.89 16.16
C PHE A 86 3.09 -9.80 16.78
N GLU A 87 4.36 -10.10 17.03
CA GLU A 87 5.32 -9.18 17.66
C GLU A 87 5.56 -7.94 16.81
N VAL A 88 5.69 -8.09 15.50
CA VAL A 88 5.85 -6.97 14.56
C VAL A 88 4.61 -6.08 14.55
N CYS A 89 3.41 -6.67 14.57
CA CYS A 89 2.16 -5.90 14.70
C CYS A 89 2.11 -5.15 16.03
N MET A 90 2.49 -5.79 17.15
CA MET A 90 2.55 -5.13 18.47
C MET A 90 3.62 -4.04 18.53
N GLN A 91 4.74 -4.20 17.83
CA GLN A 91 5.74 -3.14 17.68
C GLN A 91 5.14 -1.93 16.97
N GLY A 92 4.44 -2.11 15.84
CA GLY A 92 3.75 -1.03 15.13
C GLY A 92 2.75 -0.29 16.03
N ILE A 93 1.92 -1.03 16.78
CA ILE A 93 0.95 -0.45 17.73
C ILE A 93 1.65 0.40 18.80
N ARG A 94 2.74 -0.12 19.40
CA ARG A 94 3.51 0.61 20.41
C ARG A 94 4.16 1.88 19.86
N LEU A 95 4.52 1.90 18.59
CA LEU A 95 5.09 3.06 17.91
C LEU A 95 4.05 4.09 17.49
N GLY A 96 2.74 3.79 17.67
CA GLY A 96 1.66 4.72 17.40
C GLY A 96 1.04 4.60 16.01
N PHE A 97 1.25 3.49 15.32
CA PHE A 97 0.52 3.20 14.09
C PHE A 97 -0.97 3.12 14.38
N THR A 98 -1.80 3.69 13.52
CA THR A 98 -3.26 3.69 13.66
C THR A 98 -3.93 2.48 13.01
N SER A 99 -3.14 1.69 12.30
CA SER A 99 -3.53 0.38 11.76
C SER A 99 -2.33 -0.52 11.52
N VAL A 100 -2.57 -1.82 11.58
CA VAL A 100 -1.58 -2.85 11.29
C VAL A 100 -2.18 -3.90 10.36
N MET A 101 -1.37 -4.44 9.46
CA MET A 101 -1.71 -5.63 8.70
C MET A 101 -0.94 -6.82 9.26
N ILE A 102 -1.63 -7.92 9.50
CA ILE A 102 -1.02 -9.22 9.69
C ILE A 102 -1.09 -10.02 8.39
N ASP A 103 0.07 -10.33 7.82
CA ASP A 103 0.16 -11.16 6.63
C ASP A 103 0.53 -12.60 7.01
N ALA A 104 -0.49 -13.41 7.20
CA ALA A 104 -0.40 -14.85 7.44
C ALA A 104 -0.90 -15.65 6.23
N SER A 105 -0.96 -15.06 5.04
CA SER A 105 -1.49 -15.67 3.81
C SER A 105 -0.70 -16.88 3.34
N THR A 106 0.54 -17.02 3.79
CA THR A 106 1.40 -18.18 3.51
C THR A 106 1.19 -19.37 4.45
N LEU A 107 0.49 -19.17 5.57
CA LEU A 107 0.15 -20.22 6.52
C LEU A 107 -1.07 -21.02 6.08
N PRO A 108 -1.30 -22.22 6.64
CA PRO A 108 -2.58 -22.91 6.51
C PRO A 108 -3.74 -22.03 6.97
N TYR A 109 -4.90 -22.17 6.34
CA TYR A 109 -6.08 -21.30 6.56
C TYR A 109 -6.45 -21.12 8.04
N GLU A 110 -6.49 -22.20 8.81
CA GLU A 110 -6.82 -22.18 10.24
C GLU A 110 -5.73 -21.48 11.08
N ASP A 111 -4.47 -21.55 10.67
CA ASP A 111 -3.37 -20.87 11.34
C ASP A 111 -3.41 -19.38 11.04
N ASN A 112 -3.74 -18.98 9.79
CA ASN A 112 -4.01 -17.61 9.43
C ASN A 112 -5.15 -17.03 10.28
N ILE A 113 -6.26 -17.75 10.44
CA ILE A 113 -7.36 -17.32 11.29
C ILE A 113 -6.90 -17.10 12.73
N ARG A 114 -6.21 -18.07 13.34
CA ARG A 114 -5.75 -17.97 14.74
C ARG A 114 -4.85 -16.78 14.98
N LEU A 115 -3.82 -16.63 14.14
CA LEU A 115 -2.87 -15.52 14.25
C LEU A 115 -3.56 -14.17 14.03
N THR A 116 -4.45 -14.09 13.06
CA THR A 116 -5.22 -12.87 12.79
C THR A 116 -6.13 -12.51 13.97
N GLN A 117 -6.80 -13.49 14.58
CA GLN A 117 -7.63 -13.27 15.78
C GLN A 117 -6.83 -12.71 16.94
N ASP A 118 -5.61 -13.21 17.17
CA ASP A 118 -4.75 -12.72 18.23
C ASP A 118 -4.35 -11.26 18.01
N VAL A 119 -3.97 -10.91 16.78
CA VAL A 119 -3.64 -9.52 16.42
C VAL A 119 -4.89 -8.62 16.54
N VAL A 120 -6.04 -9.05 16.04
CA VAL A 120 -7.30 -8.27 16.12
C VAL A 120 -7.68 -8.00 17.58
N ARG A 121 -7.60 -9.00 18.46
CA ARG A 121 -7.91 -8.84 19.88
C ARG A 121 -7.03 -7.78 20.55
N ALA A 122 -5.73 -7.81 20.27
CA ALA A 122 -4.78 -6.86 20.85
C ALA A 122 -4.92 -5.46 20.24
N ALA A 123 -5.02 -5.36 18.91
CA ALA A 123 -5.13 -4.10 18.19
C ALA A 123 -6.43 -3.35 18.52
N HIS A 124 -7.56 -4.05 18.54
CA HIS A 124 -8.85 -3.44 18.89
C HIS A 124 -8.88 -2.92 20.33
N ALA A 125 -8.22 -3.61 21.29
CA ALA A 125 -8.05 -3.11 22.65
C ALA A 125 -7.28 -1.79 22.72
N ALA A 126 -6.43 -1.52 21.71
CA ALA A 126 -5.67 -0.28 21.55
C ALA A 126 -6.33 0.74 20.60
N ASN A 127 -7.55 0.49 20.12
CA ASN A 127 -8.23 1.28 19.08
C ASN A 127 -7.45 1.37 17.75
N VAL A 128 -6.72 0.33 17.40
CA VAL A 128 -5.96 0.20 16.14
C VAL A 128 -6.71 -0.73 15.20
N SER A 129 -6.88 -0.32 13.94
CA SER A 129 -7.55 -1.14 12.92
C SER A 129 -6.64 -2.26 12.42
N VAL A 130 -7.25 -3.37 11.99
CA VAL A 130 -6.50 -4.53 11.46
C VAL A 130 -6.91 -4.84 10.03
N GLU A 131 -5.91 -4.97 9.17
CA GLU A 131 -5.99 -5.57 7.84
C GLU A 131 -5.41 -6.98 7.90
N ALA A 132 -5.96 -7.91 7.11
CA ALA A 132 -5.36 -9.23 6.88
C ALA A 132 -5.42 -9.58 5.40
N GLU A 133 -4.71 -10.65 5.00
CA GLU A 133 -4.67 -11.12 3.61
C GLU A 133 -5.20 -12.56 3.50
N LEU A 134 -5.96 -12.80 2.43
CA LEU A 134 -6.41 -14.12 2.04
C LEU A 134 -6.20 -14.35 0.54
N GLY A 135 -5.68 -15.51 0.18
CA GLY A 135 -5.11 -15.81 -1.14
C GLY A 135 -3.61 -15.53 -1.15
N ARG A 136 -2.99 -15.57 -2.33
CA ARG A 136 -1.54 -15.32 -2.47
C ARG A 136 -1.28 -14.23 -3.48
N ILE A 137 -0.64 -13.17 -3.02
CA ILE A 137 -0.13 -12.09 -3.88
C ILE A 137 1.37 -12.34 -4.07
N PHE A 138 1.81 -12.39 -5.31
CA PHE A 138 3.21 -12.66 -5.64
C PHE A 138 4.03 -11.38 -5.76
N THR A 139 5.35 -11.49 -5.56
CA THR A 139 6.30 -10.42 -5.87
C THR A 139 7.06 -10.78 -7.14
N LEU A 140 7.03 -9.88 -8.12
CA LEU A 140 7.77 -10.00 -9.36
C LEU A 140 9.23 -9.61 -9.15
N GLN A 141 10.16 -10.48 -9.55
CA GLN A 141 11.58 -10.24 -9.51
C GLN A 141 12.07 -9.62 -10.83
N ALA A 142 13.21 -8.95 -10.81
CA ALA A 142 13.79 -8.32 -11.99
C ALA A 142 14.12 -9.34 -13.10
N ASP A 143 14.39 -10.60 -12.77
CA ASP A 143 14.65 -11.70 -13.69
C ASP A 143 13.37 -12.34 -14.27
N GLY A 144 12.19 -11.82 -13.92
CA GLY A 144 10.88 -12.34 -14.34
C GLY A 144 10.37 -13.50 -13.52
N SER A 145 11.10 -13.97 -12.51
CA SER A 145 10.60 -14.95 -11.55
C SER A 145 9.60 -14.34 -10.57
N THR A 146 8.84 -15.17 -9.88
CA THR A 146 7.90 -14.75 -8.85
C THR A 146 8.24 -15.37 -7.51
N THR A 147 8.14 -14.57 -6.44
CA THR A 147 8.19 -15.05 -5.05
C THR A 147 6.84 -14.78 -4.38
N ALA A 148 6.44 -15.63 -3.43
CA ALA A 148 5.28 -15.32 -2.60
C ALA A 148 5.60 -14.11 -1.71
N SER A 149 4.62 -13.22 -1.50
CA SER A 149 4.74 -12.15 -0.52
C SER A 149 4.85 -12.76 0.89
N GLY A 150 5.70 -12.19 1.73
CA GLY A 150 5.97 -12.73 3.06
C GLY A 150 7.13 -13.75 3.10
N ASN A 151 7.53 -14.19 4.30
CA ASN A 151 8.62 -15.16 4.54
C ASN A 151 8.20 -16.61 4.18
N ALA A 152 7.89 -16.87 2.92
CA ALA A 152 7.43 -18.17 2.49
C ALA A 152 8.56 -19.20 2.50
N HIS A 153 8.62 -20.03 3.55
CA HIS A 153 9.17 -21.37 3.41
C HIS A 153 8.29 -22.15 2.41
N LYS A 154 8.95 -22.84 1.48
CA LYS A 154 8.32 -23.68 0.43
C LYS A 154 7.38 -24.73 1.07
N THR A 155 6.13 -24.38 1.33
CA THR A 155 5.11 -25.32 1.79
C THR A 155 3.83 -25.15 0.99
N ALA A 156 3.41 -26.27 0.39
CA ALA A 156 2.15 -26.53 -0.31
C ALA A 156 1.73 -25.52 -1.38
N GLN A 157 1.96 -25.90 -2.64
CA GLN A 157 1.29 -25.31 -3.80
C GLN A 157 -0.23 -25.49 -3.63
N THR A 158 -0.94 -24.42 -3.29
CA THR A 158 -2.38 -24.37 -3.57
C THR A 158 -2.53 -24.19 -5.08
N GLU A 159 -3.31 -25.03 -5.72
CA GLU A 159 -3.55 -25.00 -7.17
C GLU A 159 -4.15 -23.67 -7.64
N ASN A 160 -4.80 -22.92 -6.76
CA ASN A 160 -5.40 -21.62 -7.06
C ASN A 160 -4.92 -20.55 -6.06
N PRO A 161 -4.15 -19.52 -6.50
CA PRO A 161 -3.70 -18.44 -5.64
C PRO A 161 -4.81 -17.42 -5.32
N TYR A 162 -5.92 -17.43 -6.03
CA TYR A 162 -6.98 -16.43 -5.90
C TYR A 162 -7.81 -16.66 -4.64
N THR A 163 -8.31 -15.57 -4.06
CA THR A 163 -9.15 -15.61 -2.88
C THR A 163 -10.51 -16.26 -3.18
N ASP A 164 -10.85 -17.33 -2.46
CA ASP A 164 -12.17 -17.93 -2.54
C ASP A 164 -13.21 -17.06 -1.80
N PRO A 165 -14.36 -16.72 -2.43
CA PRO A 165 -15.37 -15.85 -1.82
C PRO A 165 -16.00 -16.43 -0.55
N GLN A 166 -16.19 -17.73 -0.46
CA GLN A 166 -16.78 -18.38 0.73
C GLN A 166 -15.78 -18.43 1.87
N ALA A 167 -14.52 -18.79 1.57
CA ALA A 167 -13.42 -18.71 2.53
C ALA A 167 -13.26 -17.29 3.07
N ALA A 168 -13.34 -16.26 2.22
CA ALA A 168 -13.29 -14.86 2.64
C ALA A 168 -14.43 -14.50 3.62
N ARG A 169 -15.64 -14.98 3.37
CA ARG A 169 -16.79 -14.78 4.27
C ARG A 169 -16.56 -15.39 5.66
N GLU A 170 -16.14 -16.66 5.70
CA GLU A 170 -15.87 -17.33 6.97
C GLU A 170 -14.67 -16.73 7.70
N PHE A 171 -13.61 -16.36 6.98
CA PHE A 171 -12.45 -15.68 7.52
C PHE A 171 -12.82 -14.37 8.23
N VAL A 172 -13.53 -13.46 7.55
CA VAL A 172 -13.97 -12.18 8.11
C VAL A 172 -14.92 -12.38 9.29
N LYS A 173 -15.82 -13.36 9.21
CA LYS A 173 -16.73 -13.70 10.31
C LYS A 173 -15.99 -14.16 11.55
N GLN A 174 -14.94 -14.97 11.40
CA GLN A 174 -14.17 -15.51 12.52
C GLN A 174 -13.17 -14.51 13.07
N THR A 175 -12.42 -13.81 12.21
CA THR A 175 -11.33 -12.92 12.61
C THR A 175 -11.77 -11.52 13.04
N LYS A 176 -12.87 -11.00 12.49
CA LYS A 176 -13.36 -9.63 12.72
C LYS A 176 -12.40 -8.54 12.30
N VAL A 177 -11.60 -8.77 11.27
CA VAL A 177 -10.73 -7.75 10.66
C VAL A 177 -11.51 -6.55 10.15
N ASP A 178 -10.86 -5.39 10.08
CA ASP A 178 -11.44 -4.14 9.59
C ASP A 178 -11.33 -3.97 8.08
N ALA A 179 -10.39 -4.66 7.45
CA ALA A 179 -10.19 -4.71 5.99
C ALA A 179 -9.59 -6.04 5.56
N LEU A 180 -9.84 -6.46 4.33
CA LEU A 180 -9.30 -7.70 3.77
C LEU A 180 -8.61 -7.46 2.43
N ALA A 181 -7.31 -7.75 2.38
CA ALA A 181 -6.55 -7.86 1.14
C ALA A 181 -6.88 -9.16 0.43
N ILE A 182 -7.16 -9.07 -0.87
CA ILE A 182 -7.61 -10.19 -1.69
C ILE A 182 -6.72 -10.40 -2.91
N ALA A 183 -6.44 -11.65 -3.23
CA ALA A 183 -5.71 -12.05 -4.43
C ALA A 183 -6.70 -12.27 -5.60
N PHE A 184 -6.53 -11.49 -6.66
CA PHE A 184 -7.33 -11.60 -7.88
C PHE A 184 -6.51 -11.36 -9.16
N GLY A 185 -5.18 -11.57 -9.09
CA GLY A 185 -4.26 -11.52 -10.23
C GLY A 185 -3.29 -10.33 -10.23
N THR A 186 -3.28 -9.50 -9.19
CA THR A 186 -2.24 -8.48 -8.98
C THR A 186 -0.98 -9.09 -8.39
N ALA A 187 0.17 -8.40 -8.57
CA ALA A 187 1.46 -8.76 -7.99
C ALA A 187 2.25 -7.50 -7.61
N HIS A 188 3.16 -7.60 -6.64
CA HIS A 188 4.08 -6.54 -6.28
C HIS A 188 5.22 -6.41 -7.31
N GLY A 189 5.74 -5.19 -7.50
CA GLY A 189 6.89 -4.92 -8.36
C GLY A 189 6.50 -4.37 -9.74
N ILE A 190 7.37 -4.59 -10.72
CA ILE A 190 7.20 -4.10 -12.09
C ILE A 190 6.61 -5.21 -12.94
N TYR A 191 5.47 -4.96 -13.56
CA TYR A 191 4.87 -5.91 -14.50
C TYR A 191 5.66 -5.97 -15.81
N ASN A 192 6.33 -7.09 -16.06
CA ASN A 192 7.00 -7.38 -17.34
C ASN A 192 6.00 -7.80 -18.42
N THR A 193 4.83 -8.29 -18.02
CA THR A 193 3.71 -8.65 -18.89
C THR A 193 2.42 -8.16 -18.26
N LYS A 194 1.41 -7.92 -19.08
CA LYS A 194 0.10 -7.48 -18.56
C LYS A 194 -0.49 -8.52 -17.60
N PRO A 195 -0.86 -8.13 -16.35
CA PRO A 195 -1.45 -9.07 -15.39
C PRO A 195 -2.83 -9.56 -15.84
N LYS A 196 -3.17 -10.79 -15.50
CA LYS A 196 -4.51 -11.34 -15.73
C LYS A 196 -5.37 -11.10 -14.49
N LEU A 197 -6.09 -9.98 -14.47
CA LEU A 197 -6.95 -9.62 -13.34
C LEU A 197 -8.33 -10.28 -13.47
N ASP A 198 -8.75 -11.01 -12.44
CA ASP A 198 -10.16 -11.42 -12.31
C ASP A 198 -10.96 -10.36 -11.55
N LEU A 199 -11.32 -9.30 -12.26
CA LEU A 199 -12.13 -8.22 -11.71
C LEU A 199 -13.56 -8.67 -11.35
N GLY A 200 -14.06 -9.76 -11.98
CA GLY A 200 -15.34 -10.38 -11.64
C GLY A 200 -15.31 -11.06 -10.27
N LEU A 201 -14.16 -11.61 -9.89
CA LEU A 201 -13.95 -12.20 -8.57
C LEU A 201 -14.07 -11.15 -7.45
N VAL A 202 -13.51 -9.94 -7.64
CA VAL A 202 -13.66 -8.82 -6.69
C VAL A 202 -15.14 -8.57 -6.40
N LYS A 203 -15.99 -8.53 -7.43
CA LYS A 203 -17.45 -8.35 -7.31
C LYS A 203 -18.13 -9.51 -6.59
N LYS A 204 -17.66 -10.75 -6.80
CA LYS A 204 -18.18 -11.93 -6.08
C LYS A 204 -17.85 -11.85 -4.59
N ILE A 205 -16.58 -11.58 -4.24
CA ILE A 205 -16.14 -11.44 -2.85
C ILE A 205 -16.89 -10.28 -2.17
N ARG A 206 -17.06 -9.13 -2.85
CA ARG A 206 -17.82 -7.98 -2.33
C ARG A 206 -19.26 -8.31 -1.93
N LYS A 207 -19.90 -9.27 -2.59
CA LYS A 207 -21.26 -9.73 -2.24
C LYS A 207 -21.29 -10.53 -0.94
N GLU A 208 -20.21 -11.29 -0.68
CA GLU A 208 -20.11 -12.18 0.49
C GLU A 208 -19.71 -11.45 1.78
N ILE A 209 -18.89 -10.40 1.68
CA ILE A 209 -18.36 -9.70 2.86
C ILE A 209 -18.63 -8.20 2.81
N LYS A 210 -18.74 -7.58 4.00
CA LYS A 210 -19.04 -6.14 4.14
C LYS A 210 -17.83 -5.29 4.47
N VAL A 211 -16.75 -5.88 4.96
CA VAL A 211 -15.51 -5.14 5.25
C VAL A 211 -14.88 -4.59 3.98
N PRO A 212 -14.19 -3.44 4.02
CA PRO A 212 -13.47 -2.90 2.89
C PRO A 212 -12.51 -3.92 2.27
N LEU A 213 -12.48 -3.97 0.92
CA LEU A 213 -11.55 -4.80 0.17
C LEU A 213 -10.31 -4.00 -0.19
N VAL A 214 -9.15 -4.65 -0.12
CA VAL A 214 -7.85 -4.05 -0.40
C VAL A 214 -7.21 -4.74 -1.61
N MET A 215 -6.63 -3.91 -2.48
CA MET A 215 -5.78 -4.31 -3.60
C MET A 215 -4.33 -4.04 -3.26
N HIS A 216 -3.51 -5.07 -3.17
CA HIS A 216 -2.06 -4.96 -3.21
C HIS A 216 -1.54 -5.04 -4.64
N GLY A 217 -0.30 -4.59 -4.88
CA GLY A 217 0.32 -4.66 -6.21
C GLY A 217 -0.35 -3.77 -7.26
N GLY A 218 -0.88 -2.61 -6.85
CA GLY A 218 -1.58 -1.70 -7.77
C GLY A 218 -0.68 -0.96 -8.75
N SER A 219 0.63 -0.85 -8.48
CA SER A 219 1.56 -0.13 -9.37
C SER A 219 1.59 -0.71 -10.78
N GLY A 220 1.43 0.15 -11.81
CA GLY A 220 1.51 -0.26 -13.22
C GLY A 220 0.19 -0.68 -13.88
N LEU A 221 -0.92 -0.66 -13.14
CA LEU A 221 -2.23 -0.87 -13.71
C LEU A 221 -2.75 0.39 -14.45
N THR A 222 -3.64 0.18 -15.39
CA THR A 222 -4.28 1.26 -16.13
C THR A 222 -5.40 1.94 -15.32
N LYS A 223 -5.75 3.19 -15.67
CA LYS A 223 -6.90 3.89 -15.09
C LYS A 223 -8.18 3.05 -15.16
N ALA A 224 -8.45 2.39 -16.29
CA ALA A 224 -9.65 1.57 -16.47
C ALA A 224 -9.67 0.34 -15.54
N GLU A 225 -8.52 -0.30 -15.31
CA GLU A 225 -8.40 -1.44 -14.37
C GLU A 225 -8.65 -0.99 -12.94
N PHE A 226 -8.06 0.14 -12.51
CA PHE A 226 -8.35 0.73 -11.20
C PHE A 226 -9.83 1.05 -11.02
N GLN A 227 -10.43 1.77 -11.95
CA GLN A 227 -11.83 2.16 -11.87
C GLN A 227 -12.77 0.95 -11.82
N THR A 228 -12.50 -0.09 -12.62
CA THR A 228 -13.29 -1.32 -12.59
C THR A 228 -13.13 -2.06 -11.26
N ALA A 229 -11.93 -2.14 -10.71
CA ALA A 229 -11.70 -2.75 -9.39
C ALA A 229 -12.44 -1.99 -8.28
N ILE A 230 -12.39 -0.66 -8.28
CA ILE A 230 -13.09 0.22 -7.33
C ILE A 230 -14.60 0.05 -7.44
N GLN A 231 -15.15 0.06 -8.66
CA GLN A 231 -16.58 -0.18 -8.90
C GLN A 231 -17.04 -1.55 -8.42
N ASN A 232 -16.14 -2.56 -8.46
CA ASN A 232 -16.40 -3.90 -7.96
C ASN A 232 -16.20 -4.05 -6.45
N GLY A 233 -15.67 -3.02 -5.75
CA GLY A 233 -15.67 -2.98 -4.30
C GLY A 233 -14.32 -2.76 -3.61
N ILE A 234 -13.23 -2.57 -4.36
CA ILE A 234 -11.93 -2.18 -3.78
C ILE A 234 -12.04 -0.79 -3.15
N SER A 235 -11.50 -0.62 -1.95
CA SER A 235 -11.56 0.62 -1.16
C SER A 235 -10.20 1.13 -0.67
N LYS A 236 -9.14 0.29 -0.76
CA LYS A 236 -7.73 0.64 -0.53
C LYS A 236 -6.89 0.10 -1.68
N ILE A 237 -5.91 0.86 -2.14
CA ILE A 237 -4.97 0.43 -3.19
C ILE A 237 -3.56 0.78 -2.76
N ASN A 238 -2.71 -0.24 -2.61
CA ASN A 238 -1.28 -0.06 -2.34
C ASN A 238 -0.55 0.35 -3.62
N TYR A 239 0.22 1.44 -3.54
CA TYR A 239 0.92 2.02 -4.67
C TYR A 239 2.28 2.58 -4.24
N TYR A 240 3.38 2.02 -4.75
CA TYR A 240 4.73 2.46 -4.41
C TYR A 240 5.71 2.43 -5.59
N THR A 241 5.80 1.29 -6.29
CA THR A 241 6.89 1.01 -7.25
C THR A 241 7.06 2.12 -8.28
N TYR A 242 5.98 2.57 -8.91
CA TYR A 242 6.05 3.59 -9.95
C TYR A 242 6.30 4.98 -9.39
N MET A 243 5.79 5.31 -8.21
CA MET A 243 6.14 6.56 -7.51
C MET A 243 7.66 6.66 -7.32
N SER A 244 8.29 5.58 -6.85
CA SER A 244 9.75 5.52 -6.66
C SER A 244 10.53 5.59 -7.99
N LEU A 245 10.06 4.88 -9.03
CA LEU A 245 10.68 4.90 -10.35
C LEU A 245 10.64 6.28 -11.00
N TYR A 246 9.51 6.98 -10.96
CA TYR A 246 9.39 8.33 -11.53
C TYR A 246 10.30 9.33 -10.82
N ALA A 247 10.46 9.22 -9.50
CA ALA A 247 11.43 10.04 -8.77
C ALA A 247 12.86 9.80 -9.25
N ALA A 248 13.26 8.53 -9.36
CA ALA A 248 14.60 8.17 -9.84
C ALA A 248 14.85 8.64 -11.28
N GLN A 249 13.84 8.49 -12.15
CA GLN A 249 13.92 8.96 -13.54
C GLN A 249 14.07 10.48 -13.62
N ALA A 250 13.27 11.23 -12.88
CA ALA A 250 13.35 12.70 -12.86
C ALA A 250 14.71 13.22 -12.40
N VAL A 251 15.27 12.59 -11.36
CA VAL A 251 16.62 12.89 -10.87
C VAL A 251 17.67 12.60 -11.95
N LYS A 252 17.61 11.40 -12.57
CA LYS A 252 18.53 11.01 -13.64
C LYS A 252 18.48 11.98 -14.83
N GLU A 253 17.30 12.38 -15.25
CA GLU A 253 17.12 13.35 -16.35
C GLU A 253 17.73 14.71 -16.03
N LYS A 254 17.58 15.18 -14.77
CA LYS A 254 18.19 16.45 -14.36
C LYS A 254 19.71 16.40 -14.38
N ILE A 255 20.31 15.31 -13.84
CA ILE A 255 21.75 15.12 -13.82
C ILE A 255 22.31 15.07 -15.25
N ASN A 256 21.72 14.25 -16.13
CA ASN A 256 22.16 14.13 -17.52
C ASN A 256 22.07 15.45 -18.30
N LYS A 257 21.00 16.24 -18.09
CA LYS A 257 20.86 17.56 -18.72
C LYS A 257 21.95 18.53 -18.27
N THR A 258 22.36 18.45 -17.02
CA THR A 258 23.41 19.32 -16.48
C THR A 258 24.79 18.92 -17.03
N GLU A 259 25.09 17.64 -17.15
CA GLU A 259 26.35 17.14 -17.71
C GLU A 259 26.47 17.46 -19.19
N THR A 260 25.43 17.27 -19.99
CA THR A 260 25.47 17.56 -21.45
C THR A 260 25.55 19.04 -21.76
N ALA A 261 25.03 19.91 -20.92
CA ALA A 261 25.09 21.35 -21.14
C ALA A 261 26.40 21.99 -20.65
N SER A 262 27.12 21.36 -19.72
CA SER A 262 28.42 21.90 -19.20
C SER A 262 29.52 21.92 -20.22
N ALA A 263 29.34 21.30 -21.39
CA ALA A 263 30.31 21.39 -22.51
C ALA A 263 30.35 22.76 -23.19
N ASN A 264 29.36 23.65 -22.98
CA ASN A 264 29.24 24.92 -23.70
C ASN A 264 28.74 26.13 -22.87
N THR A 265 28.37 25.97 -21.58
CA THR A 265 27.91 27.09 -20.75
C THR A 265 28.21 26.85 -19.26
N GLU A 266 28.50 27.93 -18.49
CA GLU A 266 28.56 27.89 -17.01
C GLU A 266 27.15 27.53 -16.44
N GLN A 267 26.87 26.25 -16.25
CA GLN A 267 25.67 25.83 -15.55
C GLN A 267 25.97 25.67 -14.06
N ALA A 268 24.99 26.09 -13.24
CA ALA A 268 25.05 25.91 -11.81
C ALA A 268 25.15 24.41 -11.43
N PRO A 269 26.01 24.06 -10.47
CA PRO A 269 26.15 22.67 -10.01
C PRO A 269 24.82 22.16 -9.42
N VAL A 270 24.58 20.86 -9.53
CA VAL A 270 23.44 20.20 -8.87
C VAL A 270 23.85 19.82 -7.46
N PHE A 271 23.17 20.36 -6.47
CA PHE A 271 23.41 20.03 -5.07
C PHE A 271 22.51 18.87 -4.62
N PHE A 272 22.85 18.21 -3.51
CA PHE A 272 22.07 17.09 -2.97
C PHE A 272 20.63 17.49 -2.60
N HIS A 273 20.43 18.71 -2.11
CA HIS A 273 19.07 19.21 -1.82
C HIS A 273 18.21 19.44 -3.08
N ASP A 274 18.83 19.74 -4.23
CA ASP A 274 18.12 19.82 -5.52
C ASP A 274 17.62 18.45 -5.94
N ILE A 275 18.44 17.40 -5.78
CA ILE A 275 18.06 16.00 -6.03
C ILE A 275 16.84 15.64 -5.18
N SER A 276 16.87 15.96 -3.88
CA SER A 276 15.76 15.71 -2.96
C SER A 276 14.48 16.47 -3.37
N ALA A 277 14.62 17.73 -3.78
CA ALA A 277 13.49 18.56 -4.21
C ALA A 277 12.85 18.02 -5.50
N ILE A 278 13.67 17.61 -6.48
CA ILE A 278 13.21 17.00 -7.74
C ILE A 278 12.47 15.69 -7.47
N ALA A 279 13.03 14.82 -6.61
CA ALA A 279 12.42 13.57 -6.24
C ALA A 279 11.05 13.77 -5.56
N VAL A 280 10.96 14.72 -4.60
CA VAL A 280 9.69 15.06 -3.94
C VAL A 280 8.65 15.54 -4.94
N GLU A 281 9.02 16.43 -5.86
CA GLU A 281 8.08 16.97 -6.84
C GLU A 281 7.57 15.88 -7.80
N ALA A 282 8.47 15.04 -8.31
CA ALA A 282 8.10 13.94 -9.21
C ALA A 282 7.16 12.93 -8.52
N MET A 283 7.48 12.51 -7.30
CA MET A 283 6.60 11.65 -6.50
C MET A 283 5.25 12.31 -6.23
N LYS A 284 5.25 13.59 -5.83
CA LYS A 284 4.02 14.34 -5.55
C LYS A 284 3.09 14.36 -6.77
N GLN A 285 3.61 14.61 -7.95
CA GLN A 285 2.79 14.65 -9.18
C GLN A 285 2.20 13.28 -9.52
N ASP A 286 2.96 12.19 -9.38
CA ASP A 286 2.47 10.85 -9.62
C ASP A 286 1.43 10.42 -8.57
N VAL A 287 1.70 10.66 -7.28
CA VAL A 287 0.76 10.41 -6.18
C VAL A 287 -0.54 11.19 -6.37
N LYS A 288 -0.45 12.46 -6.76
CA LYS A 288 -1.63 13.29 -7.06
C LYS A 288 -2.49 12.68 -8.16
N LYS A 289 -1.85 12.29 -9.27
CA LYS A 289 -2.53 11.63 -10.39
C LYS A 289 -3.28 10.37 -9.97
N VAL A 290 -2.65 9.50 -9.18
CA VAL A 290 -3.32 8.26 -8.76
C VAL A 290 -4.39 8.52 -7.70
N ILE A 291 -4.22 9.48 -6.79
CA ILE A 291 -5.28 9.90 -5.85
C ILE A 291 -6.52 10.38 -6.62
N GLU A 292 -6.34 11.19 -7.68
CA GLU A 292 -7.44 11.64 -8.53
C GLU A 292 -8.15 10.46 -9.19
N ILE A 293 -7.40 9.51 -9.78
CA ILE A 293 -7.97 8.29 -10.38
C ILE A 293 -8.76 7.46 -9.35
N PHE A 294 -8.21 7.27 -8.14
CA PHE A 294 -8.83 6.45 -7.11
C PHE A 294 -10.05 7.11 -6.47
N SER A 295 -10.13 8.43 -6.49
CA SER A 295 -11.24 9.20 -5.93
C SER A 295 -12.25 9.70 -6.95
N GLU A 296 -12.10 9.32 -8.21
CA GLU A 296 -13.08 9.61 -9.26
C GLU A 296 -14.34 8.75 -9.03
N THR A 297 -15.47 9.41 -8.82
CA THR A 297 -16.76 8.71 -8.72
C THR A 297 -17.24 8.29 -10.10
N PRO A 298 -17.84 7.08 -10.23
CA PRO A 298 -18.36 6.58 -11.49
C PRO A 298 -19.45 7.47 -12.10
#